data_a9227f0e46d4ddd242d3e0ae2b54befc
#
_entry.id   a9227f0e46d4ddd242d3e0ae2b54befc
#
_cell.length_a   1.000
_cell.length_b   1.000
_cell.length_c   1.000
_cell.angle_alpha   90.00
_cell.angle_beta   90.00
_cell.angle_gamma   90.00
#
_symmetry.space_group_name_H-M   'P 1'
#
loop_
_entity.id
_entity.type
_entity.pdbx_description
1 polymer ?
#
loop_
_entity_poly.entity_id
_entity_poly.type
_entity_poly.pdbx_seq_one_letter_code
_entity_poly.pdbx_strand_id
1 'polypeptide(L)'
;MMKKTILFFSLALLRASINAQEESFSKLQELDWKQTFSDPGTSNWSEKWVLDGLKARVQNSPQGMAFHAGPIPAEDSSHSVLWTRQLFSGNIKIEYEYTRLDTATKYVNILYIQATGSGQGDFTEEIFEWSELRRIPAMRMYFNHMNTYHISYAAFGNTNLDAPNDYIRARRYMPESGRGLDGTDLEPDYFQTGLFQPGITHRITVIKYGNDLYMEIIGPGKKKLCHWKNTSLPPVEKGRIGLRHMASRNALYKNFRVSEIVK
;
A
#
# COMPACT_ATOMS: atom_id res chain seq x y z
N MET A 1 9.79 -34.83 -28.89
CA MET A 1 10.59 -34.86 -27.63
C MET A 1 10.99 -33.44 -27.13
N MET A 2 11.23 -32.44 -27.99
CA MET A 2 11.68 -31.09 -27.60
C MET A 2 10.69 -30.26 -26.75
N LYS A 3 9.37 -30.37 -26.92
CA LYS A 3 8.39 -29.55 -26.15
C LYS A 3 8.34 -29.85 -24.65
N LYS A 4 8.63 -31.10 -24.22
CA LYS A 4 8.63 -31.46 -22.79
C LYS A 4 9.87 -30.92 -22.05
N THR A 5 11.01 -30.82 -22.71
CA THR A 5 12.27 -30.35 -22.12
C THR A 5 12.24 -28.84 -21.84
N ILE A 6 11.63 -28.04 -22.74
CA ILE A 6 11.48 -26.57 -22.55
C ILE A 6 10.57 -26.26 -21.36
N LEU A 7 9.48 -27.02 -21.16
CA LEU A 7 8.56 -26.83 -20.05
C LEU A 7 9.21 -27.11 -18.69
N PHE A 8 10.06 -28.14 -18.59
CA PHE A 8 10.81 -28.45 -17.36
C PHE A 8 11.85 -27.38 -17.01
N PHE A 9 12.53 -26.80 -18.00
CA PHE A 9 13.51 -25.75 -17.78
C PHE A 9 12.86 -24.44 -17.30
N SER A 10 11.73 -24.05 -17.87
CA SER A 10 11.00 -22.84 -17.44
C SER A 10 10.44 -22.99 -16.04
N LEU A 11 9.96 -24.16 -15.64
CA LEU A 11 9.45 -24.43 -14.30
C LEU A 11 10.55 -24.42 -13.24
N ALA A 12 11.74 -24.91 -13.57
CA ALA A 12 12.90 -24.89 -12.68
C ALA A 12 13.43 -23.46 -12.45
N LEU A 13 13.49 -22.64 -13.50
CA LEU A 13 13.90 -21.23 -13.40
C LEU A 13 12.89 -20.41 -12.58
N LEU A 14 11.59 -20.63 -12.76
CA LEU A 14 10.55 -19.97 -11.98
C LEU A 14 10.65 -20.31 -10.48
N ARG A 15 10.86 -21.58 -10.14
CA ARG A 15 11.06 -22.02 -8.75
C ARG A 15 12.33 -21.42 -8.14
N ALA A 16 13.42 -21.35 -8.88
CA ALA A 16 14.68 -20.78 -8.42
C ALA A 16 14.52 -19.27 -8.12
N SER A 17 13.79 -18.52 -8.95
CA SER A 17 13.54 -17.11 -8.72
C SER A 17 12.63 -16.85 -7.52
N ILE A 18 11.60 -17.67 -7.30
CA ILE A 18 10.71 -17.58 -6.12
C ILE A 18 11.51 -17.85 -4.84
N ASN A 19 12.33 -18.90 -4.82
CA ASN A 19 13.17 -19.24 -3.65
C ASN A 19 14.18 -18.11 -3.34
N ALA A 20 14.77 -17.49 -4.35
CA ALA A 20 15.69 -16.37 -4.17
C ALA A 20 14.99 -15.13 -3.59
N GLN A 21 13.74 -14.85 -4.00
CA GLN A 21 12.95 -13.76 -3.43
C GLN A 21 12.60 -14.04 -1.96
N GLU A 22 12.17 -15.26 -1.63
CA GLU A 22 11.85 -15.65 -0.25
C GLU A 22 13.08 -15.59 0.65
N GLU A 23 14.24 -16.05 0.18
CA GLU A 23 15.51 -15.97 0.93
C GLU A 23 15.93 -14.51 1.16
N SER A 24 15.83 -13.67 0.14
CA SER A 24 16.16 -12.24 0.24
C SER A 24 15.25 -11.55 1.24
N PHE A 25 13.95 -11.79 1.18
CA PHE A 25 12.98 -11.23 2.11
C PHE A 25 13.22 -11.71 3.54
N SER A 26 13.52 -12.99 3.74
CA SER A 26 13.84 -13.54 5.06
C SER A 26 15.06 -12.86 5.68
N LYS A 27 16.14 -12.67 4.92
CA LYS A 27 17.32 -11.93 5.37
C LYS A 27 17.00 -10.49 5.78
N LEU A 28 16.12 -9.82 5.02
CA LEU A 28 15.68 -8.47 5.34
C LEU A 28 14.86 -8.42 6.63
N GLN A 29 14.04 -9.44 6.91
CA GLN A 29 13.28 -9.51 8.17
C GLN A 29 14.18 -9.63 9.40
N GLU A 30 15.36 -10.23 9.28
CA GLU A 30 16.32 -10.47 10.37
C GLU A 30 17.23 -9.28 10.68
N LEU A 31 17.18 -8.19 9.87
CA LEU A 31 17.95 -6.99 10.13
C LEU A 31 17.54 -6.33 11.46
N ASP A 32 18.43 -5.51 12.02
CA ASP A 32 18.18 -4.79 13.28
C ASP A 32 17.18 -3.63 13.05
N TRP A 33 15.92 -3.99 13.02
CA TRP A 33 14.81 -3.06 12.88
C TRP A 33 14.41 -2.47 14.22
N LYS A 34 14.53 -1.16 14.37
CA LYS A 34 14.06 -0.44 15.55
C LYS A 34 12.65 0.09 15.31
N GLN A 35 11.69 -0.34 16.13
CA GLN A 35 10.32 0.17 16.07
C GLN A 35 10.29 1.65 16.48
N THR A 36 9.84 2.50 15.57
CA THR A 36 9.73 3.96 15.78
C THR A 36 8.29 4.44 15.85
N PHE A 37 7.33 3.64 15.38
CA PHE A 37 5.90 3.93 15.43
C PHE A 37 5.11 2.68 15.79
N SER A 38 4.06 2.86 16.60
CA SER A 38 3.12 1.79 16.93
C SER A 38 1.73 2.36 17.18
N ASP A 39 0.73 1.73 16.59
CA ASP A 39 -0.68 1.98 16.88
C ASP A 39 -1.44 0.65 16.98
N PRO A 40 -1.94 0.27 18.15
CA PRO A 40 -2.74 -0.95 18.32
C PRO A 40 -4.10 -0.86 17.61
N GLY A 41 -4.54 0.34 17.20
CA GLY A 41 -5.85 0.61 16.61
C GLY A 41 -6.97 0.75 17.64
N THR A 42 -6.67 0.63 18.93
CA THR A 42 -7.68 0.62 20.01
C THR A 42 -7.79 1.95 20.77
N SER A 43 -6.86 2.87 20.52
CA SER A 43 -6.83 4.21 21.13
C SER A 43 -7.29 5.26 20.11
N ASN A 44 -7.50 6.50 20.56
CA ASN A 44 -7.92 7.60 19.70
C ASN A 44 -7.00 7.75 18.47
N TRP A 45 -7.54 7.45 17.31
CA TRP A 45 -6.79 7.47 16.04
C TRP A 45 -6.18 8.84 15.74
N SER A 46 -6.87 9.94 16.08
CA SER A 46 -6.45 11.30 15.73
C SER A 46 -5.14 11.73 16.42
N GLU A 47 -4.68 11.01 17.44
CA GLU A 47 -3.38 11.27 18.07
C GLU A 47 -2.20 10.90 17.14
N LYS A 48 -2.38 9.90 16.29
CA LYS A 48 -1.31 9.37 15.42
C LYS A 48 -1.56 9.57 13.94
N TRP A 49 -2.80 9.90 13.56
CA TRP A 49 -3.22 10.00 12.17
C TRP A 49 -3.91 11.32 11.87
N VAL A 50 -3.93 11.69 10.59
CA VAL A 50 -4.66 12.82 10.00
C VAL A 50 -5.48 12.30 8.83
N LEU A 51 -6.73 12.70 8.73
CA LEU A 51 -7.68 12.23 7.72
C LEU A 51 -7.83 13.25 6.58
N ASP A 52 -7.58 12.83 5.34
CA ASP A 52 -8.09 13.45 4.13
C ASP A 52 -9.41 12.74 3.74
N GLY A 53 -10.51 13.47 3.58
CA GLY A 53 -11.78 12.89 3.14
C GLY A 53 -13.00 13.44 3.84
N LEU A 54 -14.00 13.90 3.05
CA LEU A 54 -15.21 14.55 3.58
C LEU A 54 -16.26 13.58 4.11
N LYS A 55 -16.33 12.38 3.54
CA LYS A 55 -17.37 11.37 3.83
C LYS A 55 -16.83 10.15 4.55
N ALA A 56 -15.56 10.16 4.89
CA ALA A 56 -14.92 9.05 5.58
C ALA A 56 -15.22 9.07 7.09
N ARG A 57 -15.17 7.90 7.70
CA ARG A 57 -15.29 7.72 9.13
C ARG A 57 -14.20 6.81 9.64
N VAL A 58 -13.53 7.21 10.72
CA VAL A 58 -12.57 6.40 11.46
C VAL A 58 -13.09 6.19 12.88
N GLN A 59 -13.07 4.96 13.34
CA GLN A 59 -13.57 4.61 14.66
C GLN A 59 -12.68 3.56 15.30
N ASN A 60 -12.22 3.83 16.52
CA ASN A 60 -11.48 2.85 17.33
C ASN A 60 -12.45 1.98 18.15
N SER A 61 -12.06 0.74 18.37
CA SER A 61 -12.73 -0.23 19.19
C SER A 61 -11.70 -1.20 19.79
N PRO A 62 -12.06 -2.08 20.73
CA PRO A 62 -11.16 -3.15 21.20
C PRO A 62 -10.70 -4.11 20.09
N GLN A 63 -11.43 -4.17 18.97
CA GLN A 63 -11.10 -4.99 17.82
C GLN A 63 -10.05 -4.34 16.91
N GLY A 64 -9.88 -3.02 16.98
CA GLY A 64 -8.96 -2.26 16.13
C GLY A 64 -9.55 -0.94 15.64
N MET A 65 -8.92 -0.32 14.65
CA MET A 65 -9.31 0.91 13.99
C MET A 65 -10.09 0.61 12.71
N ALA A 66 -11.39 0.80 12.74
CA ALA A 66 -12.24 0.70 11.55
C ALA A 66 -12.14 2.00 10.73
N PHE A 67 -11.75 1.87 9.47
CA PHE A 67 -11.66 2.97 8.52
C PHE A 67 -12.61 2.73 7.35
N HIS A 68 -13.57 3.64 7.19
CA HIS A 68 -14.62 3.60 6.19
C HIS A 68 -14.49 4.76 5.24
N ALA A 69 -14.37 4.50 3.95
CA ALA A 69 -14.52 5.50 2.92
C ALA A 69 -16.00 5.89 2.75
N GLY A 70 -16.26 6.98 2.02
CA GLY A 70 -17.63 7.37 1.67
C GLY A 70 -18.30 6.32 0.77
N PRO A 71 -19.64 6.23 0.81
CA PRO A 71 -20.38 5.13 0.21
C PRO A 71 -20.67 5.28 -1.30
N ILE A 72 -20.46 6.47 -1.89
CA ILE A 72 -20.95 6.75 -3.26
C ILE A 72 -19.87 6.42 -4.28
N PRO A 73 -20.07 5.38 -5.11
CA PRO A 73 -19.14 5.03 -6.18
C PRO A 73 -18.94 6.17 -7.20
N ALA A 74 -17.73 6.25 -7.77
CA ALA A 74 -17.33 7.26 -8.76
C ALA A 74 -17.41 8.72 -8.29
N GLU A 75 -17.52 8.96 -6.97
CA GLU A 75 -17.51 10.29 -6.39
C GLU A 75 -16.20 10.50 -5.64
N ASP A 76 -15.39 11.47 -6.06
CA ASP A 76 -14.09 11.78 -5.46
C ASP A 76 -14.18 12.14 -3.96
N SER A 77 -15.27 12.79 -3.52
CA SER A 77 -15.51 13.11 -2.11
C SER A 77 -15.77 11.88 -1.22
N SER A 78 -16.02 10.72 -1.83
CA SER A 78 -16.16 9.45 -1.13
C SER A 78 -14.84 8.68 -0.99
N HIS A 79 -13.75 9.18 -1.57
CA HIS A 79 -12.41 8.64 -1.31
C HIS A 79 -11.88 9.16 0.03
N SER A 80 -10.82 8.54 0.54
CA SER A 80 -10.19 8.96 1.80
C SER A 80 -8.77 8.46 1.94
N VAL A 81 -7.95 9.19 2.68
CA VAL A 81 -6.61 8.75 3.08
C VAL A 81 -6.38 9.07 4.55
N LEU A 82 -5.84 8.13 5.28
CA LEU A 82 -5.44 8.29 6.67
C LEU A 82 -3.90 8.32 6.73
N TRP A 83 -3.33 9.47 7.07
CA TRP A 83 -1.89 9.73 7.06
C TRP A 83 -1.29 9.64 8.45
N THR A 84 -0.12 9.02 8.60
CA THR A 84 0.66 9.10 9.85
C THR A 84 1.08 10.54 10.14
N ARG A 85 0.98 10.96 11.43
CA ARG A 85 1.57 12.24 11.87
C ARG A 85 3.09 12.21 11.88
N GLN A 86 3.67 11.03 12.01
CA GLN A 86 5.11 10.82 11.98
C GLN A 86 5.61 10.69 10.54
N LEU A 87 6.82 11.22 10.31
CA LEU A 87 7.62 11.00 9.10
C LEU A 87 8.55 9.80 9.32
N PHE A 88 8.86 9.09 8.26
CA PHE A 88 9.79 7.95 8.25
C PHE A 88 10.84 8.15 7.16
N SER A 89 12.06 7.68 7.40
CA SER A 89 13.18 7.88 6.47
C SER A 89 14.00 6.59 6.25
N GLY A 90 14.74 6.57 5.15
CA GLY A 90 15.61 5.45 4.79
C GLY A 90 14.85 4.16 4.53
N ASN A 91 15.40 3.04 5.00
CA ASN A 91 14.77 1.73 4.89
C ASN A 91 13.73 1.56 5.98
N ILE A 92 12.54 1.07 5.63
CA ILE A 92 11.44 0.90 6.58
C ILE A 92 10.78 -0.46 6.45
N LYS A 93 10.27 -0.94 7.58
CA LYS A 93 9.41 -2.11 7.68
C LYS A 93 8.08 -1.70 8.29
N ILE A 94 6.98 -2.00 7.60
CA ILE A 94 5.59 -1.70 8.01
C ILE A 94 4.89 -3.03 8.26
N GLU A 95 4.27 -3.19 9.42
CA GLU A 95 3.57 -4.41 9.81
C GLU A 95 2.19 -4.05 10.35
N TYR A 96 1.16 -4.76 9.93
CA TYR A 96 -0.20 -4.58 10.43
C TYR A 96 -1.09 -5.77 10.16
N GLU A 97 -2.18 -5.87 10.91
CA GLU A 97 -3.29 -6.73 10.62
C GLU A 97 -4.35 -5.95 9.85
N TYR A 98 -4.87 -6.56 8.80
CA TYR A 98 -5.88 -6.01 7.92
C TYR A 98 -7.04 -6.98 7.77
N THR A 99 -8.25 -6.49 8.05
CA THR A 99 -9.49 -7.24 7.79
C THR A 99 -10.38 -6.40 6.89
N ARG A 100 -10.67 -6.91 5.71
CA ARG A 100 -11.61 -6.26 4.80
C ARG A 100 -13.03 -6.35 5.35
N LEU A 101 -13.73 -5.22 5.47
CA LEU A 101 -15.09 -5.14 6.00
C LEU A 101 -16.16 -5.01 4.90
N ASP A 102 -15.78 -4.65 3.68
CA ASP A 102 -16.67 -4.53 2.53
C ASP A 102 -16.69 -5.79 1.67
N THR A 103 -17.72 -5.91 0.82
CA THR A 103 -17.84 -6.94 -0.20
C THR A 103 -17.69 -6.40 -1.63
N ALA A 104 -17.27 -5.14 -1.76
CA ALA A 104 -17.16 -4.47 -3.06
C ALA A 104 -16.18 -5.21 -3.99
N THR A 105 -16.54 -5.37 -5.25
CA THR A 105 -15.68 -5.94 -6.29
C THR A 105 -15.06 -4.87 -7.20
N LYS A 106 -15.14 -3.61 -6.78
CA LYS A 106 -14.58 -2.46 -7.49
C LYS A 106 -13.67 -1.67 -6.57
N TYR A 107 -12.78 -0.87 -7.20
CA TYR A 107 -11.88 0.06 -6.54
C TYR A 107 -10.81 -0.62 -5.67
N VAL A 108 -10.00 0.18 -5.04
CA VAL A 108 -8.76 -0.26 -4.41
C VAL A 108 -8.60 0.27 -2.99
N ASN A 109 -7.86 -0.48 -2.18
CA ASN A 109 -7.12 0.06 -1.05
C ASN A 109 -5.67 0.28 -1.47
N ILE A 110 -5.05 1.34 -0.97
CA ILE A 110 -3.67 1.69 -1.30
C ILE A 110 -2.90 1.93 0.00
N LEU A 111 -1.69 1.41 0.04
CA LEU A 111 -0.67 1.82 1.00
C LEU A 111 0.29 2.79 0.27
N TYR A 112 0.33 4.04 0.73
CA TYR A 112 1.36 5.01 0.35
C TYR A 112 2.54 4.89 1.32
N ILE A 113 3.75 4.87 0.77
CA ILE A 113 4.99 4.64 1.53
C ILE A 113 5.91 5.82 1.34
N GLN A 114 6.24 6.51 2.43
CA GLN A 114 7.12 7.67 2.46
C GLN A 114 6.65 8.79 1.50
N ALA A 115 5.38 9.17 1.59
CA ALA A 115 4.80 10.20 0.76
C ALA A 115 5.26 11.60 1.18
N THR A 116 5.71 12.37 0.20
CA THR A 116 5.92 13.83 0.27
C THR A 116 5.19 14.51 -0.87
N GLY A 117 5.04 15.82 -0.83
CA GLY A 117 4.66 16.61 -2.00
C GLY A 117 5.82 16.69 -3.00
N SER A 118 5.55 17.27 -4.16
CA SER A 118 6.53 17.47 -5.24
C SER A 118 7.62 18.49 -4.92
N GLY A 119 7.40 19.33 -3.91
CA GLY A 119 8.26 20.49 -3.62
C GLY A 119 8.06 21.66 -4.59
N GLN A 120 7.03 21.63 -5.44
CA GLN A 120 6.80 22.67 -6.48
C GLN A 120 5.49 23.42 -6.21
N GLY A 121 5.57 24.76 -6.27
CA GLY A 121 4.41 25.64 -6.08
C GLY A 121 3.74 25.40 -4.72
N ASP A 122 2.43 25.20 -4.74
CA ASP A 122 1.62 24.94 -3.55
C ASP A 122 1.80 23.53 -2.96
N PHE A 123 2.54 22.65 -3.65
CA PHE A 123 2.71 21.24 -3.27
C PHE A 123 4.07 21.00 -2.59
N THR A 124 4.27 21.66 -1.44
CA THR A 124 5.49 21.51 -0.63
C THR A 124 5.74 20.06 -0.22
N GLU A 125 6.99 19.71 0.17
CA GLU A 125 7.32 18.36 0.62
C GLU A 125 6.45 17.94 1.83
N GLU A 126 6.14 18.87 2.74
CA GLU A 126 5.24 18.59 3.88
C GLU A 126 3.78 18.57 3.44
N ILE A 127 3.25 17.37 3.29
CA ILE A 127 1.91 17.17 2.73
C ILE A 127 0.78 17.80 3.55
N PHE A 128 0.99 18.09 4.83
CA PHE A 128 -0.03 18.72 5.66
C PHE A 128 -0.21 20.22 5.37
N GLU A 129 0.81 20.88 4.82
CA GLU A 129 0.72 22.30 4.45
C GLU A 129 -0.28 22.57 3.32
N TRP A 130 -0.57 21.56 2.49
CA TRP A 130 -1.54 21.64 1.40
C TRP A 130 -2.72 20.65 1.56
N SER A 131 -3.06 20.30 2.80
CA SER A 131 -4.18 19.40 3.10
C SER A 131 -5.53 19.92 2.59
N GLU A 132 -5.73 21.23 2.59
CA GLU A 132 -6.96 21.85 2.06
C GLU A 132 -7.18 21.55 0.57
N LEU A 133 -6.11 21.44 -0.23
CA LEU A 133 -6.21 21.07 -1.64
C LEU A 133 -6.65 19.61 -1.83
N ARG A 134 -6.52 18.78 -0.79
CA ARG A 134 -6.95 17.37 -0.74
C ARG A 134 -8.22 17.15 0.07
N ARG A 135 -8.91 18.19 0.44
CA ARG A 135 -10.19 18.10 1.15
C ARG A 135 -11.19 17.22 0.39
N ILE A 136 -11.17 17.28 -0.95
CA ILE A 136 -11.76 16.26 -1.83
C ILE A 136 -10.59 15.39 -2.33
N PRO A 137 -10.43 14.17 -1.83
CA PRO A 137 -9.25 13.36 -2.09
C PRO A 137 -9.33 12.66 -3.45
N ALA A 138 -9.50 13.44 -4.53
CA ALA A 138 -9.47 12.96 -5.89
C ALA A 138 -8.13 12.26 -6.19
N MET A 139 -8.16 11.13 -6.87
CA MET A 139 -6.97 10.33 -7.11
C MET A 139 -5.86 11.10 -7.82
N ARG A 140 -6.23 11.99 -8.75
CA ARG A 140 -5.29 12.84 -9.50
C ARG A 140 -4.47 13.78 -8.62
N MET A 141 -5.00 14.22 -7.47
CA MET A 141 -4.24 15.06 -6.53
C MET A 141 -3.03 14.33 -5.95
N TYR A 142 -3.10 13.02 -5.83
CA TYR A 142 -2.02 12.20 -5.29
C TYR A 142 -1.00 11.85 -6.35
N PHE A 143 -1.36 11.26 -7.46
CA PHE A 143 -0.38 10.85 -8.47
C PHE A 143 0.26 12.02 -9.23
N ASN A 144 -0.39 13.19 -9.30
CA ASN A 144 0.19 14.37 -9.95
C ASN A 144 1.08 15.22 -9.03
N HIS A 145 0.94 15.09 -7.71
CA HIS A 145 1.58 16.03 -6.78
C HIS A 145 2.36 15.37 -5.64
N MET A 146 2.38 14.05 -5.54
CA MET A 146 3.13 13.34 -4.50
C MET A 146 4.26 12.49 -5.04
N ASN A 147 5.39 12.53 -4.33
CA ASN A 147 6.46 11.53 -4.41
C ASN A 147 6.14 10.42 -3.42
N THR A 148 5.93 9.20 -3.87
CA THR A 148 5.64 8.07 -2.98
C THR A 148 5.76 6.75 -3.71
N TYR A 149 6.03 5.67 -2.99
CA TYR A 149 5.63 4.35 -3.47
C TYR A 149 4.16 4.11 -3.13
N HIS A 150 3.48 3.37 -4.00
CA HIS A 150 2.09 3.00 -3.89
C HIS A 150 1.97 1.50 -4.04
N ILE A 151 1.30 0.83 -3.11
CA ILE A 151 0.87 -0.56 -3.28
C ILE A 151 -0.65 -0.59 -3.23
N SER A 152 -1.28 -0.97 -4.36
CA SER A 152 -2.71 -1.35 -4.39
C SER A 152 -2.84 -2.78 -3.87
N TYR A 153 -3.75 -3.02 -2.95
CA TYR A 153 -4.07 -4.36 -2.43
C TYR A 153 -5.55 -4.47 -2.07
N ALA A 154 -6.07 -5.66 -1.91
CA ALA A 154 -7.51 -5.89 -1.89
C ALA A 154 -8.19 -5.11 -3.03
N ALA A 155 -7.57 -5.12 -4.20
CA ALA A 155 -7.81 -4.18 -5.28
C ALA A 155 -8.54 -4.82 -6.44
N PHE A 156 -9.40 -4.05 -7.09
CA PHE A 156 -10.20 -4.44 -8.25
C PHE A 156 -10.25 -3.28 -9.25
N GLY A 157 -10.46 -3.58 -10.52
CA GLY A 157 -10.70 -2.56 -11.54
C GLY A 157 -11.97 -1.75 -11.26
N ASN A 158 -12.01 -0.50 -11.72
CA ASN A 158 -13.15 0.41 -11.48
C ASN A 158 -14.48 -0.11 -12.07
N THR A 159 -14.42 -0.97 -13.09
CA THR A 159 -15.57 -1.58 -13.75
C THR A 159 -15.71 -3.07 -13.48
N ASN A 160 -14.87 -3.62 -12.59
CA ASN A 160 -14.88 -5.05 -12.29
C ASN A 160 -16.20 -5.47 -11.63
N LEU A 161 -16.71 -6.65 -12.02
CA LEU A 161 -17.91 -7.25 -11.44
C LEU A 161 -17.60 -8.57 -10.72
N ASP A 162 -16.41 -9.14 -10.93
CA ASP A 162 -16.05 -10.47 -10.47
C ASP A 162 -15.03 -10.42 -9.33
N ALA A 163 -15.37 -10.97 -8.17
CA ALA A 163 -14.48 -11.03 -7.03
C ALA A 163 -13.13 -11.75 -7.28
N PRO A 164 -13.05 -12.81 -8.11
CA PRO A 164 -11.79 -13.45 -8.44
C PRO A 164 -10.79 -12.58 -9.21
N ASN A 165 -11.22 -11.46 -9.78
CA ASN A 165 -10.34 -10.54 -10.54
C ASN A 165 -9.65 -9.52 -9.64
N ASP A 166 -9.24 -9.92 -8.45
CA ASP A 166 -8.42 -9.11 -7.55
C ASP A 166 -6.96 -9.02 -8.05
N TYR A 167 -6.27 -7.94 -7.61
CA TYR A 167 -4.86 -7.77 -7.91
C TYR A 167 -4.10 -7.09 -6.77
N ILE A 168 -2.76 -7.25 -6.81
CA ILE A 168 -1.79 -6.48 -6.04
C ILE A 168 -0.80 -5.87 -7.02
N ARG A 169 -0.55 -4.56 -6.91
CA ARG A 169 0.28 -3.79 -7.84
C ARG A 169 1.07 -2.73 -7.10
N ALA A 170 2.30 -2.47 -7.51
CA ALA A 170 3.08 -1.36 -7.02
C ALA A 170 3.32 -0.29 -8.10
N ARG A 171 3.50 0.96 -7.63
CA ARG A 171 3.84 2.12 -8.45
C ARG A 171 4.82 3.02 -7.71
N ARG A 172 5.59 3.76 -8.47
CA ARG A 172 6.37 4.88 -8.01
C ARG A 172 5.81 6.16 -8.63
N TYR A 173 5.05 6.93 -7.84
CA TYR A 173 4.48 8.19 -8.34
C TYR A 173 5.56 9.21 -8.62
N MET A 174 5.47 9.82 -9.79
CA MET A 174 6.35 10.87 -10.27
C MET A 174 5.51 12.11 -10.51
N PRO A 175 5.53 13.08 -9.56
CA PRO A 175 4.69 14.28 -9.65
C PRO A 175 5.20 15.28 -10.71
N GLU A 176 5.81 14.81 -11.74
CA GLU A 176 6.19 15.62 -12.88
C GLU A 176 4.95 15.93 -13.71
N SER A 177 4.76 17.19 -14.01
CA SER A 177 3.55 17.65 -14.69
C SER A 177 3.28 16.88 -15.99
N GLY A 178 2.03 16.45 -16.15
CA GLY A 178 1.49 15.90 -17.38
C GLY A 178 1.62 14.40 -17.56
N ARG A 179 2.33 13.67 -16.71
CA ARG A 179 2.46 12.20 -16.86
C ARG A 179 1.34 11.40 -16.22
N GLY A 180 0.75 11.90 -15.12
CA GLY A 180 -0.25 11.15 -14.39
C GLY A 180 0.32 9.82 -13.86
N LEU A 181 -0.24 8.70 -14.30
CA LEU A 181 0.22 7.35 -13.94
C LEU A 181 1.16 6.72 -14.96
N ASP A 182 1.40 7.37 -16.10
CA ASP A 182 2.22 6.80 -17.18
C ASP A 182 3.68 6.65 -16.73
N GLY A 183 4.23 5.45 -16.92
CA GLY A 183 5.60 5.11 -16.57
C GLY A 183 5.86 5.00 -15.04
N THR A 184 4.80 4.91 -14.23
CA THR A 184 4.92 4.76 -12.77
C THR A 184 4.84 3.32 -12.28
N ASP A 185 4.49 2.37 -13.15
CA ASP A 185 4.32 0.97 -12.79
C ASP A 185 5.66 0.34 -12.40
N LEU A 186 5.62 -0.46 -11.33
CA LEU A 186 6.70 -1.37 -10.94
C LEU A 186 6.21 -2.80 -11.20
N GLU A 187 6.92 -3.51 -12.04
CA GLU A 187 6.56 -4.88 -12.40
C GLU A 187 7.12 -5.92 -11.41
N PRO A 188 6.44 -7.07 -11.25
CA PRO A 188 5.21 -7.50 -11.92
C PRO A 188 3.93 -7.13 -11.17
N ASP A 189 2.79 -7.14 -11.88
CA ASP A 189 1.48 -7.21 -11.24
C ASP A 189 1.15 -8.64 -10.80
N TYR A 190 0.39 -8.76 -9.71
CA TYR A 190 -0.08 -10.04 -9.18
C TYR A 190 -1.60 -10.09 -9.28
N PHE A 191 -2.14 -10.89 -10.18
CA PHE A 191 -3.56 -11.03 -10.43
C PHE A 191 -4.14 -12.29 -9.79
N GLN A 192 -5.45 -12.28 -9.57
CA GLN A 192 -6.25 -13.41 -9.08
C GLN A 192 -5.64 -14.02 -7.81
N THR A 193 -5.28 -13.14 -6.88
CA THR A 193 -4.56 -13.57 -5.67
C THR A 193 -5.44 -14.38 -4.74
N GLY A 194 -6.76 -14.18 -4.79
CA GLY A 194 -7.75 -14.82 -3.93
C GLY A 194 -7.50 -14.53 -2.45
N LEU A 195 -6.80 -13.43 -2.15
CA LEU A 195 -6.57 -12.89 -0.81
C LEU A 195 -7.67 -11.88 -0.45
N PHE A 196 -7.62 -11.40 0.76
CA PHE A 196 -8.49 -10.31 1.25
C PHE A 196 -9.99 -10.59 1.12
N GLN A 197 -10.39 -11.83 1.40
CA GLN A 197 -11.82 -12.17 1.49
C GLN A 197 -12.46 -11.36 2.62
N PRO A 198 -13.72 -10.90 2.45
CA PRO A 198 -14.43 -10.16 3.50
C PRO A 198 -14.46 -10.89 4.84
N GLY A 199 -14.15 -10.17 5.93
CA GLY A 199 -14.14 -10.71 7.29
C GLY A 199 -12.91 -11.55 7.65
N ILE A 200 -12.01 -11.82 6.71
CA ILE A 200 -10.78 -12.59 6.97
C ILE A 200 -9.62 -11.65 7.29
N THR A 201 -9.00 -11.87 8.44
CA THR A 201 -7.83 -11.10 8.87
C THR A 201 -6.56 -11.63 8.20
N HIS A 202 -5.78 -10.72 7.65
CA HIS A 202 -4.46 -10.99 7.08
C HIS A 202 -3.39 -10.22 7.85
N ARG A 203 -2.25 -10.85 8.08
CA ARG A 203 -1.05 -10.15 8.53
C ARG A 203 -0.29 -9.67 7.29
N ILE A 204 0.07 -8.41 7.29
CA ILE A 204 0.79 -7.77 6.19
C ILE A 204 2.11 -7.27 6.72
N THR A 205 3.19 -7.60 6.02
CA THR A 205 4.53 -7.05 6.23
C THR A 205 5.02 -6.43 4.93
N VAL A 206 5.34 -5.15 4.96
CA VAL A 206 5.94 -4.44 3.83
C VAL A 206 7.34 -3.99 4.22
N ILE A 207 8.32 -4.28 3.37
CA ILE A 207 9.70 -3.81 3.53
C ILE A 207 10.09 -3.00 2.30
N LYS A 208 10.46 -1.74 2.52
CA LYS A 208 11.17 -0.93 1.53
C LYS A 208 12.63 -0.88 1.95
N TYR A 209 13.51 -1.46 1.12
CA TYR A 209 14.94 -1.51 1.36
C TYR A 209 15.72 -1.11 0.10
N GLY A 210 16.38 0.03 0.14
CA GLY A 210 16.96 0.63 -1.06
C GLY A 210 15.91 0.80 -2.15
N ASN A 211 16.14 0.14 -3.28
CA ASN A 211 15.24 0.14 -4.44
C ASN A 211 14.26 -1.04 -4.46
N ASP A 212 14.34 -1.94 -3.50
CA ASP A 212 13.46 -3.11 -3.41
C ASP A 212 12.26 -2.81 -2.53
N LEU A 213 11.09 -3.25 -2.97
CA LEU A 213 9.82 -3.16 -2.27
C LEU A 213 9.19 -4.54 -2.18
N TYR A 214 8.98 -5.00 -0.96
CA TYR A 214 8.35 -6.30 -0.69
C TYR A 214 7.02 -6.11 0.02
N MET A 215 6.07 -7.00 -0.26
CA MET A 215 4.83 -7.13 0.52
C MET A 215 4.54 -8.61 0.73
N GLU A 216 4.63 -9.06 1.97
CA GLU A 216 4.17 -10.38 2.38
C GLU A 216 2.76 -10.29 2.98
N ILE A 217 1.88 -11.17 2.54
CA ILE A 217 0.52 -11.30 3.05
C ILE A 217 0.33 -12.73 3.56
N ILE A 218 -0.09 -12.87 4.82
CA ILE A 218 -0.37 -14.15 5.44
C ILE A 218 -1.82 -14.14 5.92
N GLY A 219 -2.63 -15.02 5.34
CA GLY A 219 -4.00 -15.32 5.75
C GLY A 219 -4.15 -16.79 6.14
N PRO A 220 -5.35 -17.23 6.55
CA PRO A 220 -5.63 -18.63 6.83
C PRO A 220 -5.34 -19.52 5.62
N GLY A 221 -4.39 -20.45 5.78
CA GLY A 221 -4.01 -21.40 4.74
C GLY A 221 -3.36 -20.83 3.48
N LYS A 222 -3.01 -19.52 3.48
CA LYS A 222 -2.45 -18.87 2.29
C LYS A 222 -1.39 -17.84 2.66
N LYS A 223 -0.27 -17.91 1.96
CA LYS A 223 0.83 -16.94 2.03
C LYS A 223 1.16 -16.45 0.61
N LYS A 224 1.42 -15.16 0.47
CA LYS A 224 1.89 -14.55 -0.78
C LYS A 224 3.00 -13.57 -0.47
N LEU A 225 4.12 -13.69 -1.18
CA LEU A 225 5.17 -12.69 -1.24
C LEU A 225 5.09 -12.00 -2.61
N CYS A 226 5.00 -10.67 -2.59
CA CYS A 226 5.13 -9.80 -3.75
C CYS A 226 6.46 -9.05 -3.64
N HIS A 227 7.15 -8.88 -4.75
CA HIS A 227 8.42 -8.15 -4.82
C HIS A 227 8.45 -7.28 -6.07
N TRP A 228 8.88 -6.04 -5.89
CA TRP A 228 9.10 -5.06 -6.95
C TRP A 228 10.47 -4.41 -6.77
N LYS A 229 11.09 -4.05 -7.87
CA LYS A 229 12.34 -3.33 -7.88
C LYS A 229 12.23 -2.05 -8.68
N ASN A 230 12.52 -0.93 -8.05
CA ASN A 230 12.63 0.36 -8.73
C ASN A 230 14.01 0.48 -9.37
N THR A 231 14.09 0.25 -10.66
CA THR A 231 15.38 0.25 -11.40
C THR A 231 15.64 1.54 -12.17
N SER A 232 14.61 2.35 -12.41
CA SER A 232 14.69 3.47 -13.37
C SER A 232 14.20 4.81 -12.84
N LEU A 233 13.42 4.81 -11.75
CA LEU A 233 12.86 6.03 -11.19
C LEU A 233 13.66 6.49 -9.95
N PRO A 234 13.68 7.80 -9.64
CA PRO A 234 14.32 8.29 -8.43
C PRO A 234 13.78 7.59 -7.17
N PRO A 235 14.62 7.21 -6.21
CA PRO A 235 14.18 6.58 -4.98
C PRO A 235 13.31 7.51 -4.13
N VAL A 236 12.53 6.93 -3.22
CA VAL A 236 11.84 7.67 -2.15
C VAL A 236 12.63 7.45 -0.87
N GLU A 237 13.07 8.54 -0.22
CA GLU A 237 13.97 8.47 0.93
C GLU A 237 13.29 8.84 2.26
N LYS A 238 12.20 9.59 2.22
CA LYS A 238 11.48 10.08 3.41
C LYS A 238 10.02 10.35 3.09
N GLY A 239 9.20 10.43 4.10
CA GLY A 239 7.81 10.86 3.99
C GLY A 239 6.87 10.14 4.94
N ARG A 240 5.58 10.38 4.76
CA ARG A 240 4.51 9.82 5.60
C ARG A 240 3.97 8.52 5.01
N ILE A 241 3.37 7.69 5.86
CA ILE A 241 2.62 6.51 5.41
C ILE A 241 1.15 6.89 5.32
N GLY A 242 0.48 6.45 4.25
CA GLY A 242 -0.94 6.70 4.02
C GLY A 242 -1.72 5.42 3.75
N LEU A 243 -2.83 5.25 4.44
CA LEU A 243 -3.83 4.21 4.16
C LEU A 243 -4.94 4.86 3.34
N ARG A 244 -5.04 4.52 2.06
CA ARG A 244 -6.10 5.06 1.19
C ARG A 244 -7.18 4.03 0.96
N HIS A 245 -8.41 4.50 1.07
CA HIS A 245 -9.60 3.80 0.61
C HIS A 245 -10.29 4.58 -0.52
N MET A 246 -10.56 3.94 -1.63
CA MET A 246 -11.47 4.49 -2.62
C MET A 246 -12.92 4.29 -2.18
N ALA A 247 -13.87 4.92 -2.84
CA ALA A 247 -15.29 4.87 -2.52
C ALA A 247 -15.76 3.44 -2.17
N SER A 248 -16.60 3.32 -1.16
CA SER A 248 -17.19 2.06 -0.66
C SER A 248 -16.22 1.04 -0.03
N ARG A 249 -14.92 1.34 0.02
CA ARG A 249 -13.93 0.43 0.62
C ARG A 249 -13.85 0.67 2.13
N ASN A 250 -13.85 -0.44 2.87
CA ASN A 250 -13.87 -0.44 4.34
C ASN A 250 -12.93 -1.50 4.88
N ALA A 251 -12.18 -1.17 5.92
CA ALA A 251 -11.30 -2.14 6.56
C ALA A 251 -11.12 -1.87 8.06
N LEU A 252 -10.73 -2.91 8.79
CA LEU A 252 -10.24 -2.86 10.14
C LEU A 252 -8.71 -3.01 10.12
N TYR A 253 -8.02 -2.09 10.78
CA TYR A 253 -6.57 -2.11 10.98
C TYR A 253 -6.25 -2.36 12.44
N LYS A 254 -5.25 -3.20 12.72
CA LYS A 254 -4.80 -3.49 14.08
C LYS A 254 -3.30 -3.69 14.12
N ASN A 255 -2.69 -3.38 15.26
CA ASN A 255 -1.27 -3.60 15.51
C ASN A 255 -0.36 -2.97 14.43
N PHE A 256 -0.70 -1.77 13.96
CA PHE A 256 0.10 -1.08 12.94
C PHE A 256 1.42 -0.62 13.54
N ARG A 257 2.53 -1.06 12.96
CA ARG A 257 3.88 -0.75 13.41
C ARG A 257 4.75 -0.33 12.23
N VAL A 258 5.67 0.59 12.50
CA VAL A 258 6.74 0.93 11.58
C VAL A 258 8.06 0.85 12.30
N SER A 259 9.02 0.22 11.64
CA SER A 259 10.40 0.12 12.12
C SER A 259 11.35 0.66 11.06
N GLU A 260 12.44 1.28 11.52
CA GLU A 260 13.50 1.85 10.69
C GLU A 260 14.84 1.20 11.05
N ILE A 261 15.77 1.16 10.10
CA ILE A 261 17.15 0.78 10.39
C ILE A 261 17.87 2.04 10.88
N VAL A 262 18.30 2.02 12.13
CA VAL A 262 19.11 3.11 12.70
C VAL A 262 20.53 2.97 12.13
N LYS A 263 21.00 4.01 11.46
CA LYS A 263 22.39 4.11 11.01
C LYS A 263 23.33 4.37 12.17
#